data_900b4d5c80435ca839044950da4df522
#
_entry.id   900b4d5c80435ca839044950da4df522
#
_cell.length_a   1.000
_cell.length_b   1.000
_cell.length_c   1.000
_cell.angle_alpha   90.00
_cell.angle_beta   90.00
_cell.angle_gamma   90.00
#
_symmetry.space_group_name_H-M   'P 1'
#
loop_
_entity.id
_entity.type
_entity.pdbx_description
1 polymer ?
#
loop_
_entity_poly.entity_id
_entity_poly.type
_entity_poly.pdbx_seq_one_letter_code
_entity_poly.pdbx_strand_id
1 'polypeptide(L)'
;MLDYVVWLDSEHAQIFALKTTGIEKSQLQSSGVDHHTRNKKDGHGASVPEHFFRDLATKLKDADQLLILGPGLAKNHFKSHLESHHTAGLAKKIVGLENSDHPTDNQILATARKFYKTYDLFNNPIKSS
;
A
#
# COMPACT_ATOMS: atom_id res chain seq x y z
N MET A 1 10.38 8.46 -12.34
CA MET A 1 9.15 7.85 -11.92
C MET A 1 9.31 7.29 -10.52
N LEU A 2 8.34 7.49 -9.68
CA LEU A 2 8.44 7.06 -8.31
C LEU A 2 7.54 5.86 -8.06
N ASP A 3 8.16 4.72 -7.83
CA ASP A 3 7.43 3.49 -7.59
C ASP A 3 7.37 3.22 -6.11
N TYR A 4 6.20 2.87 -5.63
CA TYR A 4 6.01 2.56 -4.23
C TYR A 4 5.51 1.15 -4.06
N VAL A 5 5.83 0.56 -2.93
CA VAL A 5 5.19 -0.68 -2.52
C VAL A 5 4.73 -0.47 -1.09
N VAL A 6 3.52 -0.89 -0.80
CA VAL A 6 3.01 -0.81 0.55
C VAL A 6 2.50 -2.18 0.95
N TRP A 7 2.87 -2.62 2.14
CA TRP A 7 2.32 -3.82 2.72
C TRP A 7 1.43 -3.38 3.86
N LEU A 8 0.20 -3.84 3.91
CA LEU A 8 -0.66 -3.44 5.01
C LEU A 8 -1.58 -4.57 5.46
N ASP A 9 -1.90 -4.53 6.74
CA ASP A 9 -2.95 -5.35 7.28
C ASP A 9 -3.91 -4.37 7.96
N SER A 10 -4.75 -4.82 8.84
CA SER A 10 -5.74 -3.95 9.43
C SER A 10 -5.16 -2.98 10.45
N GLU A 11 -3.93 -3.17 10.87
CA GLU A 11 -3.34 -2.35 11.91
C GLU A 11 -2.05 -1.67 11.53
N HIS A 12 -1.34 -2.17 10.56
CA HIS A 12 -0.03 -1.65 10.22
C HIS A 12 0.15 -1.47 8.73
N ALA A 13 0.97 -0.54 8.36
CA ALA A 13 1.39 -0.40 6.98
C ALA A 13 2.87 -0.11 6.93
N GLN A 14 3.56 -0.73 5.98
CA GLN A 14 4.96 -0.45 5.75
C GLN A 14 5.06 0.04 4.33
N ILE A 15 5.68 1.19 4.14
CA ILE A 15 5.70 1.89 2.88
C ILE A 15 7.12 2.04 2.42
N PHE A 16 7.39 1.65 1.19
CA PHE A 16 8.73 1.79 0.64
C PHE A 16 8.65 2.58 -0.66
N ALA A 17 9.43 3.63 -0.75
CA ALA A 17 9.54 4.40 -1.98
C ALA A 17 10.82 3.95 -2.66
N LEU A 18 10.70 3.45 -3.87
CA LEU A 18 11.84 2.90 -4.59
C LEU A 18 12.40 4.00 -5.49
N LYS A 19 13.36 4.72 -4.97
CA LYS A 19 13.93 5.84 -5.70
C LYS A 19 15.25 5.46 -6.33
N THR A 20 15.65 6.21 -7.33
CA THR A 20 16.94 5.93 -7.94
C THR A 20 18.07 6.17 -6.97
N THR A 21 17.87 7.03 -5.99
CA THR A 21 18.92 7.31 -5.03
C THR A 21 18.91 6.33 -3.86
N GLY A 22 17.92 5.48 -3.77
CA GLY A 22 17.84 4.54 -2.66
C GLY A 22 16.40 4.28 -2.29
N ILE A 23 16.21 3.55 -1.22
CA ILE A 23 14.88 3.19 -0.78
C ILE A 23 14.55 3.94 0.48
N GLU A 24 13.41 4.59 0.50
CA GLU A 24 12.96 5.26 1.70
C GLU A 24 11.83 4.46 2.31
N LYS A 25 11.94 4.14 3.58
CA LYS A 25 10.92 3.37 4.26
C LYS A 25 10.20 4.24 5.26
N SER A 26 8.89 4.09 5.36
CA SER A 26 8.13 4.70 6.44
C SER A 26 7.12 3.68 6.93
N GLN A 27 6.56 3.94 8.08
CA GLN A 27 5.61 3.02 8.67
C GLN A 27 4.44 3.81 9.19
N LEU A 28 3.31 3.14 9.30
CA LEU A 28 2.13 3.76 9.84
C LEU A 28 1.41 2.70 10.64
N GLN A 29 0.79 3.11 11.71
CA GLN A 29 0.08 2.17 12.54
C GLN A 29 -1.28 2.76 12.85
N SER A 30 -2.28 1.92 12.83
CA SER A 30 -3.60 2.34 13.20
C SER A 30 -3.54 2.76 14.64
N SER A 31 -4.12 3.85 14.99
CA SER A 31 -3.98 4.38 16.30
C SER A 31 -4.50 3.52 17.35
N GLY A 32 -3.77 3.31 18.30
CA GLY A 32 -4.20 2.51 19.36
C GLY A 32 -5.16 3.19 20.20
N VAL A 33 -5.29 4.43 20.07
CA VAL A 33 -6.15 5.10 20.84
C VAL A 33 -7.47 4.59 20.74
N ASP A 34 -7.78 4.09 19.66
CA ASP A 34 -9.09 3.63 19.50
C ASP A 34 -9.39 2.38 20.04
N HIS A 35 -8.52 1.74 20.63
CA HIS A 35 -8.79 0.47 21.08
C HIS A 35 -9.93 0.41 21.87
N HIS A 36 -10.10 1.21 22.78
CA HIS A 36 -11.14 0.92 23.68
C HIS A 36 -12.34 1.43 23.13
N THR A 37 -12.36 2.16 22.16
CA THR A 37 -13.57 2.60 21.80
C THR A 37 -14.12 1.71 20.88
N ARG A 38 -13.52 1.42 19.99
CA ARG A 38 -14.05 0.73 19.10
C ARG A 38 -14.41 -0.52 19.29
N ASN A 39 -13.83 -1.05 19.75
CA ASN A 39 -13.96 -2.37 19.72
C ASN A 39 -15.20 -2.80 20.01
N LYS A 40 -15.79 -2.35 20.67
CA LYS A 40 -16.74 -2.98 21.10
C LYS A 40 -17.75 -3.11 20.28
N LYS A 41 -18.32 -2.43 20.10
CA LYS A 41 -19.41 -2.56 19.57
C LYS A 41 -19.48 -2.92 18.29
N ASP A 42 -18.79 -2.71 17.64
CA ASP A 42 -18.94 -2.96 16.42
C ASP A 42 -18.94 -4.21 16.01
N GLY A 43 -18.64 -4.98 16.46
CA GLY A 43 -18.65 -6.21 16.09
C GLY A 43 -18.06 -6.41 14.81
N HIS A 44 -18.13 -5.64 13.99
CA HIS A 44 -17.51 -5.99 12.88
C HIS A 44 -16.23 -5.62 12.96
N GLY A 45 -15.72 -5.43 13.86
CA GLY A 45 -14.47 -5.14 14.02
C GLY A 45 -13.55 -5.24 12.99
N ALA A 46 -13.80 -5.80 12.04
CA ALA A 46 -12.84 -5.96 11.06
C ALA A 46 -12.59 -4.68 10.36
N SER A 47 -13.34 -3.69 10.60
CA SER A 47 -13.14 -2.54 9.84
C SER A 47 -11.91 -1.78 10.26
N VAL A 48 -11.25 -1.18 9.33
CA VAL A 48 -10.05 -0.43 9.58
C VAL A 48 -10.44 1.03 9.70
N PRO A 49 -9.91 1.74 10.66
CA PRO A 49 -10.28 3.14 10.83
C PRO A 49 -10.01 3.96 9.59
N GLU A 50 -10.94 4.80 9.26
CA GLU A 50 -10.78 5.58 8.06
C GLU A 50 -9.60 6.52 8.11
N HIS A 51 -9.29 7.05 9.27
CA HIS A 51 -8.15 7.94 9.35
C HIS A 51 -6.83 7.22 9.05
N PHE A 52 -6.76 5.92 9.32
CA PHE A 52 -5.57 5.16 8.99
C PHE A 52 -5.38 5.15 7.48
N PHE A 53 -6.45 4.92 6.75
CA PHE A 53 -6.37 4.91 5.29
C PHE A 53 -6.08 6.31 4.76
N ARG A 54 -6.63 7.33 5.40
CA ARG A 54 -6.38 8.69 4.96
C ARG A 54 -4.92 9.07 5.15
N ASP A 55 -4.35 8.69 6.28
CA ASP A 55 -2.95 8.97 6.54
C ASP A 55 -2.06 8.20 5.58
N LEU A 56 -2.43 6.95 5.28
CA LEU A 56 -1.66 6.14 4.36
C LEU A 56 -1.70 6.77 2.97
N ALA A 57 -2.85 7.22 2.54
CA ALA A 57 -2.97 7.85 1.23
C ALA A 57 -2.11 9.10 1.16
N THR A 58 -2.03 9.85 2.25
CA THR A 58 -1.20 11.05 2.27
C THR A 58 0.27 10.69 2.08
N LYS A 59 0.71 9.58 2.67
CA LYS A 59 2.09 9.20 2.51
C LYS A 59 2.39 8.69 1.11
N LEU A 60 1.39 8.32 0.36
CA LEU A 60 1.58 7.77 -0.97
C LEU A 60 1.28 8.78 -2.08
N LYS A 61 0.99 10.01 -1.71
CA LYS A 61 0.49 10.96 -2.70
C LYS A 61 1.44 11.22 -3.86
N ASP A 62 2.71 11.03 -3.68
CA ASP A 62 3.68 11.27 -4.75
C ASP A 62 3.94 10.05 -5.62
N ALA A 63 3.26 8.96 -5.38
CA ALA A 63 3.53 7.74 -6.13
C ALA A 63 3.11 7.90 -7.58
N ASP A 64 3.94 7.39 -8.47
CA ASP A 64 3.57 7.29 -9.87
C ASP A 64 3.01 5.89 -10.13
N GLN A 65 3.51 4.90 -9.43
CA GLN A 65 2.99 3.55 -9.49
C GLN A 65 2.96 2.98 -8.09
N LEU A 66 1.96 2.20 -7.78
CA LEU A 66 1.76 1.69 -6.43
C LEU A 66 1.42 0.20 -6.47
N LEU A 67 2.23 -0.60 -5.78
CA LEU A 67 1.95 -2.01 -5.59
C LEU A 67 1.48 -2.20 -4.16
N ILE A 68 0.34 -2.85 -3.97
CA ILE A 68 -0.24 -3.04 -2.65
C ILE A 68 -0.19 -4.52 -2.29
N LEU A 69 0.38 -4.83 -1.15
CA LEU A 69 0.51 -6.20 -0.67
C LEU A 69 -0.14 -6.32 0.69
N GLY A 70 -0.51 -7.50 1.06
CA GLY A 70 -1.00 -7.75 2.42
C GLY A 70 -1.82 -9.01 2.52
N PRO A 71 -2.08 -9.45 3.72
CA PRO A 71 -2.89 -10.63 3.93
C PRO A 71 -4.33 -10.16 4.02
N GLY A 72 -5.26 -10.97 3.85
CA GLY A 72 -6.65 -10.63 4.09
C GLY A 72 -7.20 -9.52 3.23
N LEU A 73 -8.15 -8.80 3.76
CA LEU A 73 -8.91 -7.85 2.99
C LEU A 73 -8.58 -6.38 3.21
N ALA A 74 -7.69 -6.07 4.14
CA ALA A 74 -7.38 -4.66 4.37
C ALA A 74 -6.89 -3.97 3.11
N LYS A 75 -6.09 -4.65 2.31
CA LYS A 75 -5.59 -4.06 1.08
C LYS A 75 -6.72 -3.76 0.11
N ASN A 76 -7.75 -4.60 0.10
CA ASN A 76 -8.88 -4.36 -0.77
C ASN A 76 -9.71 -3.19 -0.28
N HIS A 77 -9.83 -3.06 1.04
CA HIS A 77 -10.56 -1.95 1.61
C HIS A 77 -9.82 -0.64 1.37
N PHE A 78 -8.51 -0.68 1.39
CA PHE A 78 -7.72 0.50 1.11
C PHE A 78 -7.92 0.93 -0.34
N LYS A 79 -7.92 -0.03 -1.27
CA LYS A 79 -8.16 0.29 -2.66
C LYS A 79 -9.52 0.95 -2.83
N SER A 80 -10.55 0.40 -2.18
CA SER A 80 -11.89 0.96 -2.25
C SER A 80 -11.92 2.37 -1.66
N HIS A 81 -11.18 2.58 -0.58
CA HIS A 81 -11.09 3.90 0.02
C HIS A 81 -10.52 4.91 -0.97
N LEU A 82 -9.46 4.52 -1.68
CA LEU A 82 -8.87 5.43 -2.65
C LEU A 82 -9.82 5.73 -3.78
N GLU A 83 -10.57 4.75 -4.20
CA GLU A 83 -11.52 4.94 -5.28
C GLU A 83 -12.65 5.86 -4.87
N SER A 84 -13.10 5.74 -3.63
CA SER A 84 -14.22 6.53 -3.16
C SER A 84 -13.85 7.96 -2.84
N HIS A 85 -12.64 8.17 -2.40
CA HIS A 85 -12.24 9.49 -1.94
C HIS A 85 -11.44 10.29 -2.95
N HIS A 86 -11.21 9.74 -4.11
CA HIS A 86 -10.52 10.46 -5.18
C HIS A 86 -9.22 11.12 -4.73
N THR A 87 -8.46 10.43 -3.95
CA THR A 87 -7.29 10.99 -3.33
C THR A 87 -6.18 11.18 -4.35
N ALA A 88 -6.10 12.35 -4.93
CA ALA A 88 -5.02 12.68 -5.86
C ALA A 88 -4.89 11.70 -7.02
N GLY A 89 -5.96 11.04 -7.39
CA GLY A 89 -5.88 10.08 -8.48
C GLY A 89 -5.11 8.83 -8.10
N LEU A 90 -4.86 8.59 -6.83
CA LEU A 90 -4.02 7.51 -6.42
C LEU A 90 -4.58 6.16 -6.81
N ALA A 91 -5.89 6.00 -6.83
CA ALA A 91 -6.47 4.73 -7.21
C ALA A 91 -6.04 4.31 -8.62
N LYS A 92 -5.82 5.27 -9.49
CA LYS A 92 -5.42 4.95 -10.84
C LYS A 92 -3.96 4.54 -10.93
N LYS A 93 -3.22 4.75 -9.89
CA LYS A 93 -1.80 4.41 -9.90
C LYS A 93 -1.53 3.04 -9.34
N ILE A 94 -2.54 2.35 -8.87
CA ILE A 94 -2.38 1.00 -8.37
C ILE A 94 -2.11 0.08 -9.52
N VAL A 95 -0.95 -0.54 -9.54
CA VAL A 95 -0.56 -1.44 -10.61
C VAL A 95 -0.65 -2.90 -10.20
N GLY A 96 -0.83 -3.18 -8.93
CA GLY A 96 -0.98 -4.56 -8.48
C GLY A 96 -1.53 -4.61 -7.07
N LEU A 97 -2.22 -5.69 -6.76
CA LEU A 97 -2.80 -5.91 -5.45
C LEU A 97 -2.62 -7.39 -5.18
N GLU A 98 -1.71 -7.75 -4.30
CA GLU A 98 -1.36 -9.16 -4.13
C GLU A 98 -1.38 -9.60 -2.69
N ASN A 99 -1.69 -10.84 -2.47
CA ASN A 99 -1.69 -11.40 -1.14
C ASN A 99 -0.26 -11.60 -0.68
N SER A 100 -0.01 -11.31 0.58
CA SER A 100 1.32 -11.48 1.15
C SER A 100 1.14 -11.60 2.64
N ASP A 101 1.65 -12.69 3.22
CA ASP A 101 1.44 -12.91 4.62
C ASP A 101 2.19 -11.91 5.46
N HIS A 102 3.20 -12.22 6.12
CA HIS A 102 3.96 -11.28 6.94
C HIS A 102 5.43 -11.36 6.55
N PRO A 103 5.79 -10.81 5.44
CA PRO A 103 7.16 -10.92 4.95
C PRO A 103 8.09 -9.97 5.67
N THR A 104 9.36 -10.22 5.55
CA THR A 104 10.36 -9.29 6.06
C THR A 104 10.44 -8.14 5.07
N ASP A 105 11.12 -7.06 5.46
CA ASP A 105 11.33 -5.92 4.57
C ASP A 105 12.02 -6.36 3.30
N ASN A 106 13.04 -7.21 3.42
CA ASN A 106 13.75 -7.64 2.24
C ASN A 106 12.87 -8.44 1.30
N GLN A 107 11.94 -9.19 1.84
CA GLN A 107 11.02 -9.95 1.01
C GLN A 107 10.03 -9.02 0.32
N ILE A 108 9.59 -7.98 1.00
CA ILE A 108 8.71 -7.01 0.38
C ILE A 108 9.43 -6.34 -0.80
N LEU A 109 10.67 -5.94 -0.56
CA LEU A 109 11.43 -5.26 -1.59
C LEU A 109 11.74 -6.17 -2.77
N ALA A 110 12.03 -7.45 -2.49
CA ALA A 110 12.29 -8.39 -3.57
C ALA A 110 11.04 -8.61 -4.40
N THR A 111 9.90 -8.71 -3.75
CA THR A 111 8.64 -8.87 -4.45
C THR A 111 8.36 -7.65 -5.33
N ALA A 112 8.60 -6.47 -4.79
CA ALA A 112 8.33 -5.25 -5.52
C ALA A 112 9.25 -5.11 -6.73
N ARG A 113 10.53 -5.41 -6.55
CA ARG A 113 11.46 -5.29 -7.66
C ARG A 113 11.11 -6.26 -8.78
N LYS A 114 10.73 -7.47 -8.41
CA LYS A 114 10.37 -8.44 -9.41
C LYS A 114 9.08 -8.01 -10.11
N PHE A 115 8.13 -7.51 -9.36
CA PHE A 115 6.86 -7.08 -9.92
C PHE A 115 7.08 -5.93 -10.90
N TYR A 116 7.82 -4.92 -10.50
CA TYR A 116 8.01 -3.76 -11.34
C TYR A 116 8.83 -4.07 -12.58
N LYS A 117 9.79 -4.98 -12.45
CA LYS A 117 10.56 -5.34 -13.60
C LYS A 117 9.66 -5.99 -14.64
N THR A 118 8.81 -6.91 -14.24
CA THR A 118 7.92 -7.58 -15.15
C THR A 118 6.87 -6.61 -15.69
N TYR A 119 6.34 -5.77 -14.83
CA TYR A 119 5.32 -4.82 -15.24
C TYR A 119 5.88 -3.88 -16.30
N ASP A 120 7.09 -3.37 -16.08
CA ASP A 120 7.69 -2.46 -17.02
C ASP A 120 7.99 -3.13 -18.35
N LEU A 121 8.38 -4.39 -18.33
CA LEU A 121 8.63 -5.09 -19.57
C LEU A 121 7.36 -5.22 -20.38
N PHE A 122 6.24 -5.51 -19.74
CA PHE A 122 5.01 -5.64 -20.47
C PHE A 122 4.43 -4.31 -20.92
N ASN A 123 4.65 -3.26 -20.19
CA ASN A 123 4.05 -2.00 -20.51
C ASN A 123 4.96 -1.06 -21.28
N ASN A 124 6.24 -1.33 -21.31
CA ASN A 124 7.19 -0.52 -22.04
C ASN A 124 8.19 -1.39 -22.76
N PRO A 125 7.75 -2.28 -23.60
CA PRO A 125 8.63 -3.26 -24.19
C PRO A 125 9.67 -2.66 -25.09
N ILE A 126 9.47 -1.49 -25.59
CA ILE A 126 10.39 -0.96 -26.45
C ILE A 126 11.38 -0.06 -25.88
N LYS A 127 11.20 0.29 -24.65
CA LYS A 127 12.08 1.20 -24.11
C LYS A 127 13.48 0.76 -24.10
N SER A 128 13.69 -0.42 -24.23
CA SER A 128 15.02 -0.89 -24.10
C SER A 128 15.88 -0.44 -25.21
N SER A 129 15.35 -0.04 -26.24
CA SER A 129 16.20 0.31 -27.30
C SER A 129 16.86 1.61 -27.09
#